data_78b9ae90efb89d522d0571efa1948cbb
#
_entry.id   78b9ae90efb89d522d0571efa1948cbb
#
_cell.length_a   1.000
_cell.length_b   1.000
_cell.length_c   1.000
_cell.angle_alpha   90.00
_cell.angle_beta   90.00
_cell.angle_gamma   90.00
#
_symmetry.space_group_name_H-M   'P 1'
#
loop_
_entity.id
_entity.type
_entity.pdbx_description
1 polymer ?
#
loop_
_entity_poly.entity_id
_entity_poly.type
_entity_poly.pdbx_seq_one_letter_code
_entity_poly.pdbx_strand_id
1 'polypeptide(L)'
;MENLNAYFKSVIDQDTASVVLCDLQHTILYMNPAAIRNYAKRGGAALIGRSLLHCHNASSNSRIQEVVDWFAASPEHNIIYTYHNEKQNKDVYMVALRDADGTLIGYYEKHEYRSPETMERYAF
;
A
#
# COMPACT_ATOMS: atom_id res chain seq x y z
N MET A 1 -18.70 -14.67 -18.23
CA MET A 1 -17.91 -14.56 -16.98
C MET A 1 -17.92 -13.11 -16.52
N GLU A 2 -18.23 -12.89 -15.27
CA GLU A 2 -18.26 -11.55 -14.70
C GLU A 2 -16.86 -10.95 -14.62
N ASN A 3 -16.79 -9.63 -14.81
CA ASN A 3 -15.56 -8.88 -14.62
C ASN A 3 -15.34 -8.64 -13.12
N LEU A 4 -14.33 -9.29 -12.55
CA LEU A 4 -14.02 -9.20 -11.14
C LEU A 4 -13.31 -7.91 -10.75
N ASN A 5 -12.93 -7.05 -11.70
CA ASN A 5 -12.20 -5.82 -11.37
C ASN A 5 -12.97 -4.90 -10.42
N ALA A 6 -14.29 -4.82 -10.59
CA ALA A 6 -15.13 -4.02 -9.71
C ALA A 6 -15.12 -4.57 -8.28
N TYR A 7 -15.13 -5.88 -8.12
CA TYR A 7 -15.05 -6.53 -6.82
C TYR A 7 -13.71 -6.24 -6.15
N PHE A 8 -12.61 -6.43 -6.87
CA PHE A 8 -11.26 -6.19 -6.34
C PHE A 8 -11.07 -4.73 -5.97
N LYS A 9 -11.52 -3.82 -6.82
CA LYS A 9 -11.44 -2.39 -6.53
C LYS A 9 -12.25 -2.03 -5.28
N SER A 10 -13.45 -2.62 -5.13
CA SER A 10 -14.29 -2.37 -3.97
C SER A 10 -13.65 -2.89 -2.68
N VAL A 11 -12.99 -4.05 -2.71
CA VAL A 11 -12.25 -4.56 -1.54
C VAL A 11 -11.19 -3.55 -1.09
N ILE A 12 -10.45 -2.99 -2.04
CA ILE A 12 -9.42 -1.98 -1.76
C ILE A 12 -10.04 -0.68 -1.25
N ASP A 13 -11.12 -0.21 -1.89
CA ASP A 13 -11.74 1.07 -1.57
C ASP A 13 -12.47 1.07 -0.22
N GLN A 14 -12.99 -0.08 0.21
CA GLN A 14 -13.68 -0.20 1.50
C GLN A 14 -12.70 -0.40 2.66
N ASP A 15 -11.44 -0.63 2.41
CA ASP A 15 -10.45 -0.73 3.47
C ASP A 15 -10.32 0.62 4.17
N THR A 16 -10.43 0.61 5.51
CA THR A 16 -10.27 1.83 6.32
C THR A 16 -8.82 2.26 6.46
N ALA A 17 -7.89 1.37 6.14
CA ALA A 17 -6.47 1.69 6.08
C ALA A 17 -6.09 2.22 4.69
N SER A 18 -5.04 3.04 4.66
CA SER A 18 -4.51 3.57 3.39
C SER A 18 -3.94 2.45 2.53
N VAL A 19 -4.31 2.45 1.24
CA VAL A 19 -3.72 1.58 0.22
C VAL A 19 -3.21 2.47 -0.91
N VAL A 20 -1.90 2.41 -1.17
CA VAL A 20 -1.25 3.17 -2.23
C VAL A 20 -0.49 2.18 -3.10
N LEU A 21 -0.90 2.04 -4.36
CA LEU A 21 -0.29 1.12 -5.33
C LEU A 21 0.76 1.85 -6.14
N CYS A 22 1.94 1.25 -6.26
CA CYS A 22 3.05 1.82 -7.03
C CYS A 22 3.56 0.81 -8.06
N ASP A 23 4.05 1.30 -9.19
CA ASP A 23 4.81 0.48 -10.13
C ASP A 23 6.29 0.39 -9.71
N LEU A 24 7.11 -0.29 -10.52
CA LEU A 24 8.53 -0.48 -10.22
C LEU A 24 9.38 0.79 -10.39
N GLN A 25 8.83 1.81 -11.03
CA GLN A 25 9.46 3.13 -11.14
C GLN A 25 9.00 4.04 -9.99
N HIS A 26 8.30 3.48 -9.01
CA HIS A 26 7.78 4.19 -7.84
C HIS A 26 6.73 5.26 -8.18
N THR A 27 6.08 5.14 -9.33
CA THR A 27 4.96 6.00 -9.68
C THR A 27 3.71 5.51 -8.94
N ILE A 28 3.01 6.43 -8.28
CA ILE A 28 1.76 6.14 -7.61
C ILE A 28 0.68 5.92 -8.69
N LEU A 29 0.16 4.70 -8.76
CA LEU A 29 -0.85 4.32 -9.75
C LEU A 29 -2.27 4.48 -9.22
N TYR A 30 -2.46 4.26 -7.92
CA TYR A 30 -3.77 4.28 -7.31
C TYR A 30 -3.68 4.55 -5.81
N MET A 31 -4.68 5.26 -5.30
CA MET A 31 -4.86 5.51 -3.86
C MET A 31 -6.32 5.23 -3.54
N ASN A 32 -6.58 4.42 -2.51
CA ASN A 32 -7.96 4.23 -2.07
C ASN A 32 -8.48 5.48 -1.34
N PRO A 33 -9.79 5.59 -1.08
CA PRO A 33 -10.34 6.77 -0.40
C PRO A 33 -9.68 7.07 0.95
N ALA A 34 -9.32 6.04 1.74
CA ALA A 34 -8.62 6.24 3.01
C ALA A 34 -7.25 6.90 2.80
N ALA A 35 -6.50 6.46 1.78
CA ALA A 35 -5.21 7.06 1.46
C ALA A 35 -5.35 8.51 1.02
N ILE A 36 -6.34 8.82 0.19
CA ILE A 36 -6.60 10.19 -0.27
C ILE A 36 -6.85 11.11 0.94
N ARG A 37 -7.65 10.65 1.90
CA ARG A 37 -7.93 11.43 3.12
C ARG A 37 -6.67 11.59 3.98
N ASN A 38 -5.92 10.51 4.17
CA ASN A 38 -4.74 10.52 5.04
C ASN A 38 -3.60 11.37 4.48
N TYR A 39 -3.51 11.49 3.17
CA TYR A 39 -2.49 12.31 2.50
C TYR A 39 -3.03 13.64 1.97
N ALA A 40 -4.20 14.08 2.45
CA ALA A 40 -4.83 15.30 1.96
C ALA A 40 -3.92 16.53 2.07
N LYS A 41 -3.15 16.64 3.15
CA LYS A 41 -2.21 17.77 3.36
C LYS A 41 -1.04 17.77 2.37
N ARG A 42 -0.76 16.65 1.71
CA ARG A 42 0.34 16.50 0.76
C ARG A 42 -0.13 16.50 -0.69
N GLY A 43 -1.42 16.63 -0.92
CA GLY A 43 -1.99 16.68 -2.25
C GLY A 43 -3.14 15.72 -2.49
N GLY A 44 -3.35 14.72 -1.61
CA GLY A 44 -4.43 13.75 -1.76
C GLY A 44 -4.41 13.08 -3.12
N ALA A 45 -5.54 13.09 -3.84
CA ALA A 45 -5.66 12.46 -5.15
C ALA A 45 -4.69 13.00 -6.20
N ALA A 46 -4.19 14.22 -6.03
CA ALA A 46 -3.20 14.81 -6.96
C ALA A 46 -1.84 14.10 -6.91
N LEU A 47 -1.60 13.26 -5.90
CA LEU A 47 -0.38 12.46 -5.83
C LEU A 47 -0.37 11.31 -6.84
N ILE A 48 -1.53 10.89 -7.33
CA ILE A 48 -1.61 9.83 -8.35
C ILE A 48 -0.89 10.32 -9.61
N GLY A 49 0.01 9.48 -10.12
CA GLY A 49 0.86 9.81 -11.26
C GLY A 49 2.21 10.42 -10.86
N ARG A 50 2.41 10.74 -9.59
CA ARG A 50 3.67 11.28 -9.09
C ARG A 50 4.54 10.18 -8.48
N SER A 51 5.82 10.48 -8.30
CA SER A 51 6.75 9.54 -7.66
C SER A 51 6.53 9.48 -6.16
N LEU A 52 6.38 8.27 -5.62
CA LEU A 52 6.33 8.03 -4.18
C LEU A 52 7.60 8.55 -3.50
N LEU A 53 8.73 8.51 -4.18
CA LEU A 53 10.02 8.92 -3.62
C LEU A 53 10.08 10.42 -3.29
N HIS A 54 9.23 11.23 -3.91
CA HIS A 54 9.15 12.67 -3.58
C HIS A 54 8.51 12.94 -2.22
N CYS A 55 7.81 11.95 -1.66
CA CYS A 55 7.14 12.05 -0.35
C CYS A 55 8.03 11.55 0.80
N HIS A 56 9.25 11.11 0.52
CA HIS A 56 10.14 10.46 1.47
C HIS A 56 11.53 11.09 1.42
N ASN A 57 12.29 10.93 2.52
CA ASN A 57 13.69 11.36 2.55
C ASN A 57 14.59 10.32 1.86
N ALA A 58 15.87 10.66 1.67
CA ALA A 58 16.82 9.79 0.99
C ALA A 58 17.01 8.43 1.68
N SER A 59 16.96 8.39 3.01
CA SER A 59 17.10 7.14 3.77
C SER A 59 15.90 6.22 3.52
N SER A 60 14.68 6.75 3.56
CA SER A 60 13.46 5.99 3.27
C SER A 60 13.45 5.51 1.81
N ASN A 61 13.90 6.36 0.88
CA ASN A 61 13.96 6.00 -0.54
C ASN A 61 14.91 4.83 -0.78
N SER A 62 16.08 4.82 -0.13
CA SER A 62 17.03 3.71 -0.21
C SER A 62 16.41 2.41 0.32
N ARG A 63 15.67 2.48 1.42
CA ARG A 63 14.99 1.31 2.00
C ARG A 63 13.91 0.77 1.07
N ILE A 64 13.13 1.64 0.45
CA ILE A 64 12.09 1.23 -0.50
C ILE A 64 12.72 0.47 -1.66
N GLN A 65 13.83 0.98 -2.22
CA GLN A 65 14.51 0.31 -3.32
C GLN A 65 15.10 -1.03 -2.90
N GLU A 66 15.69 -1.11 -1.69
CA GLU A 66 16.21 -2.38 -1.15
C GLU A 66 15.11 -3.43 -1.06
N VAL A 67 13.91 -3.05 -0.65
CA VAL A 67 12.77 -3.97 -0.54
C VAL A 67 12.32 -4.43 -1.93
N VAL A 68 12.23 -3.53 -2.90
CA VAL A 68 11.87 -3.89 -4.27
C VAL A 68 12.91 -4.86 -4.85
N ASP A 69 14.19 -4.62 -4.61
CA ASP A 69 15.28 -5.53 -5.06
C ASP A 69 15.13 -6.90 -4.38
N TRP A 70 14.75 -6.94 -3.11
CA TRP A 70 14.52 -8.19 -2.39
C TRP A 70 13.32 -8.96 -2.96
N PHE A 71 12.23 -8.26 -3.33
CA PHE A 71 11.10 -8.88 -4.02
C PHE A 71 11.55 -9.49 -5.35
N ALA A 72 12.39 -8.77 -6.10
CA ALA A 72 12.86 -9.23 -7.40
C ALA A 72 13.80 -10.43 -7.32
N ALA A 73 14.46 -10.62 -6.17
CA ALA A 73 15.46 -11.68 -6.00
C ALA A 73 14.86 -13.08 -5.91
N SER A 74 13.56 -13.20 -5.54
CA SER A 74 12.90 -14.51 -5.43
C SER A 74 11.38 -14.38 -5.55
N PRO A 75 10.72 -15.33 -6.25
CA PRO A 75 9.25 -15.37 -6.31
C PRO A 75 8.59 -15.64 -4.95
N GLU A 76 9.36 -16.07 -3.95
CA GLU A 76 8.89 -16.33 -2.59
C GLU A 76 8.90 -15.06 -1.73
N HIS A 77 9.57 -14.00 -2.18
CA HIS A 77 9.68 -12.74 -1.44
C HIS A 77 8.50 -11.83 -1.79
N ASN A 78 7.43 -11.86 -0.98
CA ASN A 78 6.20 -11.16 -1.31
C ASN A 78 5.67 -10.23 -0.23
N ILE A 79 6.17 -10.33 1.00
CA ILE A 79 5.75 -9.43 2.07
C ILE A 79 6.91 -9.29 3.07
N ILE A 80 7.11 -8.07 3.55
CA ILE A 80 8.12 -7.78 4.56
C ILE A 80 7.58 -6.76 5.56
N TYR A 81 7.86 -6.99 6.84
CA TYR A 81 7.54 -6.05 7.91
C TYR A 81 8.54 -4.91 7.91
N THR A 82 8.07 -3.66 7.79
CA THR A 82 8.96 -2.50 7.66
C THR A 82 9.09 -1.70 8.94
N TYR A 83 7.99 -1.38 9.61
CA TYR A 83 8.06 -0.64 10.88
C TYR A 83 6.74 -0.65 11.62
N HIS A 84 6.80 -0.27 12.90
CA HIS A 84 5.64 -0.05 13.75
C HIS A 84 5.46 1.45 13.98
N ASN A 85 4.26 1.95 13.73
CA ASN A 85 3.89 3.33 14.02
C ASN A 85 3.19 3.36 15.38
N GLU A 86 3.90 3.85 16.40
CA GLU A 86 3.36 3.87 17.78
C GLU A 86 2.20 4.85 17.93
N LYS A 87 2.28 5.98 17.24
CA LYS A 87 1.27 7.04 17.36
C LYS A 87 -0.11 6.55 16.93
N GLN A 88 -0.17 5.72 15.89
CA GLN A 88 -1.41 5.17 15.37
C GLN A 88 -1.60 3.69 15.74
N ASN A 89 -0.65 3.11 16.45
CA ASN A 89 -0.62 1.70 16.85
C ASN A 89 -0.90 0.79 15.67
N LYS A 90 -0.06 0.88 14.65
CA LYS A 90 -0.18 0.05 13.46
C LYS A 90 1.16 -0.51 13.03
N ASP A 91 1.13 -1.71 12.51
CA ASP A 91 2.27 -2.32 11.85
C ASP A 91 2.17 -2.09 10.35
N VAL A 92 3.30 -1.81 9.73
CA VAL A 92 3.37 -1.47 8.31
C VAL A 92 4.24 -2.49 7.59
N TYR A 93 3.74 -2.96 6.46
CA TYR A 93 4.40 -3.95 5.61
C TYR A 93 4.46 -3.44 4.18
N MET A 94 5.49 -3.87 3.45
CA MET A 94 5.48 -3.73 1.99
C MET A 94 5.13 -5.08 1.38
N VAL A 95 4.28 -5.06 0.36
CA VAL A 95 3.76 -6.26 -0.30
C VAL A 95 4.03 -6.17 -1.81
N ALA A 96 4.63 -7.21 -2.35
CA ALA A 96 4.89 -7.31 -3.79
C ALA A 96 3.58 -7.51 -4.56
N LEU A 97 3.48 -6.88 -5.71
CA LEU A 97 2.40 -7.10 -6.66
C LEU A 97 2.97 -7.83 -7.86
N ARG A 98 2.33 -8.93 -8.23
CA ARG A 98 2.78 -9.78 -9.34
C ARG A 98 1.64 -10.05 -10.30
N ASP A 99 1.97 -10.22 -11.58
CA ASP A 99 0.98 -10.60 -12.58
C ASP A 99 0.71 -12.11 -12.53
N ALA A 100 -0.10 -12.59 -13.47
CA ALA A 100 -0.50 -14.00 -13.51
C ALA A 100 0.68 -14.96 -13.70
N ASP A 101 1.78 -14.49 -14.30
CA ASP A 101 2.99 -15.28 -14.52
C ASP A 101 3.96 -15.22 -13.35
N GLY A 102 3.62 -14.48 -12.30
CA GLY A 102 4.50 -14.28 -11.15
C GLY A 102 5.51 -13.17 -11.33
N THR A 103 5.46 -12.44 -12.44
CA THR A 103 6.36 -11.32 -12.69
C THR A 103 6.04 -10.18 -11.75
N LEU A 104 7.08 -9.64 -11.09
CA LEU A 104 6.93 -8.47 -10.22
C LEU A 104 6.55 -7.26 -11.06
N ILE A 105 5.43 -6.60 -10.72
CA ILE A 105 4.93 -5.44 -11.46
C ILE A 105 4.84 -4.18 -10.61
N GLY A 106 4.94 -4.30 -9.29
CA GLY A 106 4.85 -3.16 -8.39
C GLY A 106 4.78 -3.61 -6.96
N TYR A 107 4.30 -2.73 -6.11
CA TYR A 107 4.15 -3.01 -4.68
C TYR A 107 3.10 -2.08 -4.07
N TYR A 108 2.69 -2.41 -2.82
CA TYR A 108 1.92 -1.45 -2.03
C TYR A 108 2.32 -1.56 -0.56
N GLU A 109 1.97 -0.55 0.21
CA GLU A 109 2.19 -0.51 1.64
C GLU A 109 0.91 -0.96 2.34
N LYS A 110 1.02 -2.00 3.18
CA LYS A 110 -0.10 -2.57 3.92
C LYS A 110 -0.05 -2.10 5.36
N HIS A 111 -1.17 -1.63 5.88
CA HIS A 111 -1.30 -1.15 7.26
C HIS A 111 -2.20 -2.08 8.05
N GLU A 112 -1.71 -2.54 9.20
CA GLU A 112 -2.47 -3.38 10.13
C GLU A 112 -2.61 -2.65 11.47
N TYR A 113 -3.78 -2.14 11.75
CA TYR A 113 -4.06 -1.47 13.03
C TYR A 113 -4.17 -2.52 14.13
N ARG A 114 -3.48 -2.27 15.26
CA ARG A 114 -3.38 -3.22 16.36
C ARG A 114 -4.25 -2.85 17.56
N SER A 115 -4.89 -1.68 17.56
CA SER A 115 -5.83 -1.31 18.61
C SER A 115 -7.07 -2.19 18.55
N PRO A 116 -7.68 -2.52 19.71
CA PRO A 116 -8.92 -3.30 19.73
C PRO A 116 -10.03 -2.62 18.92
N GLU A 117 -10.88 -3.43 18.30
CA GLU A 117 -12.01 -2.94 17.55
C GLU A 117 -12.98 -2.21 18.49
N THR A 118 -13.46 -1.05 18.07
CA THR A 118 -14.41 -0.23 18.83
C THR A 118 -15.83 -0.26 18.26
N MET A 119 -15.99 -0.78 17.04
CA MET A 119 -17.30 -0.91 16.43
C MET A 119 -18.11 -2.00 17.14
N GLU A 120 -19.35 -1.70 17.47
CA GLU A 120 -20.26 -2.67 18.05
C GLU A 120 -20.59 -3.76 17.01
N ARG A 121 -20.67 -5.02 17.45
CA ARG A 121 -21.04 -6.13 16.57
C ARG A 121 -22.48 -5.93 16.07
N TYR A 122 -22.69 -6.09 14.78
CA TYR A 122 -24.01 -6.01 14.15
C TYR A 122 -24.77 -4.76 14.58
N ALA A 123 -24.10 -3.61 14.54
CA ALA A 123 -24.65 -2.33 14.99
C ALA A 123 -25.66 -1.77 13.98
N PHE A 124 -26.76 -2.52 13.73
CA PHE A 124 -27.83 -2.08 12.86
C PHE A 124 -29.19 -2.58 13.33
#